data_ca712892345dc1a796697cfd5b40020e
#
_entry.id   ca712892345dc1a796697cfd5b40020e
#
_cell.length_a   1.000
_cell.length_b   1.000
_cell.length_c   1.000
_cell.angle_alpha   90.00
_cell.angle_beta   90.00
_cell.angle_gamma   90.00
#
_symmetry.space_group_name_H-M   'P 1'
#
loop_
_entity.id
_entity.type
_entity.pdbx_description
1 polymer ?
#
loop_
_entity_poly.entity_id
_entity_poly.type
_entity_poly.pdbx_seq_one_letter_code
_entity_poly.pdbx_strand_id
1 'polypeptide(L)'
;MDNNSILQKLDGLEARFEEVSTLITDPDVIADQNRFVKLTKEYKDLGDIMDARKRYIACLNGIKEAKDILANETDPEMKEMAREELANNEALQPKLEEEIKIALIPKDPEDAKNVQMEIRAGTGGDEACLFAGDLFKMYKSFCESKGWQLSITSVSEGAVGGFKEIDFAVSGVDVYGTLKYESGVHRVQRVPATETQGRMHTSAATVAVLPEADKFEVHVNEGEIKWDTFRSSGAGGQNVNKVESGVRLRYMWKNPNTGETEEILIECTETRDQPKNKERALSRLYTFIYDKEHQKYMDDIASRRKSLVSTGDRSAKIRTYNFPQGRVTDHRIGYTTHDLQGFLGGDIQPMIDALTVAENAERMKETEL
;
A
#
# COMPACT_ATOMS: atom_id res chain seq x y z
N MET A 1 21.63 19.06 -9.68
CA MET A 1 21.54 19.85 -8.42
C MET A 1 22.92 20.16 -7.95
N ASP A 2 23.16 21.38 -7.48
CA ASP A 2 24.44 21.71 -6.87
C ASP A 2 24.58 20.96 -5.54
N ASN A 3 25.78 20.47 -5.22
CA ASN A 3 26.10 19.76 -3.97
C ASN A 3 25.56 20.49 -2.72
N ASN A 4 25.46 21.80 -2.80
CA ASN A 4 24.97 22.67 -1.72
C ASN A 4 23.45 22.54 -1.49
N SER A 5 22.67 22.24 -2.53
CA SER A 5 21.20 22.08 -2.43
C SER A 5 20.82 20.74 -1.76
N ILE A 6 21.58 19.67 -2.04
CA ILE A 6 21.38 18.36 -1.42
C ILE A 6 21.70 18.45 0.08
N LEU A 7 22.84 19.06 0.44
CA LEU A 7 23.24 19.22 1.83
C LEU A 7 22.25 20.05 2.63
N GLN A 8 21.73 21.16 2.09
CA GLN A 8 20.73 21.97 2.77
C GLN A 8 19.43 21.21 3.09
N LYS A 9 18.97 20.35 2.16
CA LYS A 9 17.79 19.49 2.42
C LYS A 9 18.09 18.47 3.52
N LEU A 10 19.27 17.87 3.49
CA LEU A 10 19.71 16.91 4.49
C LEU A 10 19.88 17.52 5.89
N ASP A 11 20.35 18.76 6.01
CA ASP A 11 20.49 19.48 7.28
C ASP A 11 19.13 19.74 7.94
N GLY A 12 18.09 20.03 7.15
CA GLY A 12 16.73 20.13 7.65
C GLY A 12 16.17 18.83 8.22
N LEU A 13 16.54 17.69 7.61
CA LEU A 13 16.15 16.37 8.09
C LEU A 13 16.93 15.91 9.32
N GLU A 14 18.17 16.36 9.49
CA GLU A 14 18.97 16.09 10.69
C GLU A 14 18.29 16.65 11.95
N ALA A 15 17.82 17.90 11.89
CA ALA A 15 17.08 18.51 13.00
C ALA A 15 15.80 17.71 13.33
N ARG A 16 15.08 17.22 12.31
CA ARG A 16 13.90 16.36 12.51
C ARG A 16 14.26 15.00 13.09
N PHE A 17 15.37 14.38 12.67
CA PHE A 17 15.86 13.13 13.22
C PHE A 17 16.18 13.24 14.73
N GLU A 18 16.84 14.34 15.15
CA GLU A 18 17.13 14.61 16.57
C GLU A 18 15.84 14.80 17.37
N GLU A 19 14.88 15.57 16.83
CA GLU A 19 13.56 15.77 17.46
C GLU A 19 12.85 14.43 17.67
N VAL A 20 12.73 13.62 16.62
CA VAL A 20 12.06 12.31 16.68
C VAL A 20 12.79 11.36 17.61
N SER A 21 14.13 11.37 17.63
CA SER A 21 14.96 10.59 18.58
C SER A 21 14.63 10.93 20.03
N THR A 22 14.38 12.22 20.32
CA THR A 22 13.99 12.66 21.66
C THR A 22 12.56 12.26 22.00
N LEU A 23 11.62 12.44 21.05
CA LEU A 23 10.21 12.12 21.25
C LEU A 23 9.95 10.63 21.50
N ILE A 24 10.71 9.71 20.88
CA ILE A 24 10.57 8.27 21.09
C ILE A 24 10.89 7.87 22.55
N THR A 25 11.72 8.65 23.23
CA THR A 25 12.09 8.37 24.63
C THR A 25 11.13 9.00 25.64
N ASP A 26 10.18 9.80 25.18
CA ASP A 26 9.19 10.49 26.02
C ASP A 26 8.16 9.48 26.58
N PRO A 27 7.96 9.40 27.90
CA PRO A 27 6.96 8.52 28.53
C PRO A 27 5.54 8.70 28.02
N ASP A 28 5.13 9.94 27.68
CA ASP A 28 3.79 10.23 27.16
C ASP A 28 3.58 9.67 25.75
N VAL A 29 4.65 9.66 24.95
CA VAL A 29 4.63 9.06 23.61
C VAL A 29 4.63 7.53 23.70
N ILE A 30 5.38 6.94 24.63
CA ILE A 30 5.43 5.49 24.86
C ILE A 30 4.07 4.97 25.32
N ALA A 31 3.31 5.75 26.08
CA ALA A 31 1.96 5.40 26.53
C ALA A 31 0.94 5.36 25.37
N ASP A 32 1.15 6.15 24.30
CA ASP A 32 0.33 6.15 23.07
C ASP A 32 0.97 5.23 22.02
N GLN A 33 0.54 3.97 22.00
CA GLN A 33 1.08 2.95 21.10
C GLN A 33 1.01 3.35 19.62
N ASN A 34 -0.05 4.03 19.17
CA ASN A 34 -0.20 4.44 17.78
C ASN A 34 0.80 5.54 17.40
N ARG A 35 1.00 6.49 18.29
CA ARG A 35 1.97 7.57 18.11
C ARG A 35 3.41 7.04 18.18
N PHE A 36 3.69 6.14 19.11
CA PHE A 36 5.00 5.50 19.26
C PHE A 36 5.40 4.72 18.00
N VAL A 37 4.50 3.89 17.45
CA VAL A 37 4.77 3.12 16.23
C VAL A 37 5.04 4.04 15.03
N LYS A 38 4.28 5.13 14.86
CA LYS A 38 4.51 6.10 13.79
C LYS A 38 5.88 6.78 13.90
N LEU A 39 6.22 7.26 15.09
CA LEU A 39 7.52 7.92 15.33
C LEU A 39 8.70 6.95 15.20
N THR A 40 8.54 5.70 15.64
CA THR A 40 9.58 4.67 15.47
C THR A 40 9.84 4.37 13.99
N LYS A 41 8.80 4.33 13.17
CA LYS A 41 8.94 4.16 11.72
C LYS A 41 9.64 5.37 11.10
N GLU A 42 9.21 6.60 11.45
CA GLU A 42 9.83 7.85 10.99
C GLU A 42 11.32 7.90 11.39
N TYR A 43 11.65 7.50 12.62
CA TYR A 43 13.03 7.42 13.12
C TYR A 43 13.90 6.49 12.27
N LYS A 44 13.37 5.31 11.93
CA LYS A 44 14.09 4.34 11.08
C LYS A 44 14.33 4.90 9.68
N ASP A 45 13.29 5.47 9.06
CA ASP A 45 13.38 6.04 7.72
C ASP A 45 14.36 7.21 7.65
N LEU A 46 14.35 8.11 8.65
CA LEU A 46 15.33 9.18 8.77
C LEU A 46 16.73 8.66 9.08
N GLY A 47 16.86 7.56 9.83
CA GLY A 47 18.15 6.92 10.13
C GLY A 47 18.88 6.46 8.86
N ASP A 48 18.16 5.82 7.93
CA ASP A 48 18.72 5.38 6.64
C ASP A 48 19.25 6.60 5.84
N ILE A 49 18.52 7.72 5.87
CA ILE A 49 18.94 8.98 5.22
C ILE A 49 20.19 9.56 5.89
N MET A 50 20.24 9.53 7.23
CA MET A 50 21.39 10.06 7.97
C MET A 50 22.67 9.23 7.74
N ASP A 51 22.55 7.92 7.58
CA ASP A 51 23.68 7.06 7.22
C ASP A 51 24.19 7.31 5.79
N ALA A 52 23.27 7.54 4.84
CA ALA A 52 23.64 7.97 3.49
C ALA A 52 24.34 9.35 3.51
N ARG A 53 23.83 10.30 4.30
CA ARG A 53 24.45 11.62 4.51
C ARG A 53 25.87 11.52 5.05
N LYS A 54 26.10 10.70 6.07
CA LYS A 54 27.45 10.49 6.63
C LYS A 54 28.43 9.98 5.57
N ARG A 55 28.02 8.99 4.77
CA ARG A 55 28.87 8.45 3.68
C ARG A 55 29.14 9.51 2.62
N TYR A 56 28.15 10.33 2.28
CA TYR A 56 28.31 11.39 1.30
C TYR A 56 29.25 12.49 1.78
N ILE A 57 29.11 12.95 3.02
CA ILE A 57 30.04 13.94 3.62
C ILE A 57 31.44 13.38 3.70
N ALA A 58 31.64 12.12 4.08
CA ALA A 58 32.96 11.48 4.09
C ALA A 58 33.58 11.44 2.68
N CYS A 59 32.79 11.12 1.66
CA CYS A 59 33.22 11.14 0.26
C CYS A 59 33.67 12.55 -0.19
N LEU A 60 32.87 13.58 0.12
CA LEU A 60 33.22 14.98 -0.23
C LEU A 60 34.49 15.46 0.49
N ASN A 61 34.64 15.10 1.77
CA ASN A 61 35.87 15.41 2.53
C ASN A 61 37.10 14.69 1.94
N GLY A 62 36.95 13.40 1.59
CA GLY A 62 38.02 12.66 0.92
C GLY A 62 38.44 13.27 -0.43
N ILE A 63 37.49 13.73 -1.23
CA ILE A 63 37.78 14.45 -2.48
C ILE A 63 38.55 15.74 -2.19
N LYS A 64 38.16 16.50 -1.16
CA LYS A 64 38.81 17.74 -0.77
C LYS A 64 40.24 17.48 -0.27
N GLU A 65 40.39 16.54 0.64
CA GLU A 65 41.70 16.16 1.22
C GLU A 65 42.66 15.63 0.14
N ALA A 66 42.18 14.77 -0.76
CA ALA A 66 42.99 14.28 -1.87
C ALA A 66 43.45 15.42 -2.81
N LYS A 67 42.57 16.38 -3.11
CA LYS A 67 42.93 17.57 -3.90
C LYS A 67 43.96 18.48 -3.17
N ASP A 68 43.82 18.65 -1.87
CA ASP A 68 44.73 19.43 -1.05
C ASP A 68 46.14 18.78 -0.99
N ILE A 69 46.20 17.44 -0.85
CA ILE A 69 47.46 16.68 -0.90
C ILE A 69 48.13 16.80 -2.27
N LEU A 70 47.37 16.65 -3.36
CA LEU A 70 47.88 16.78 -4.71
C LEU A 70 48.47 18.17 -5.01
N ALA A 71 47.88 19.22 -4.40
CA ALA A 71 48.30 20.60 -4.59
C ALA A 71 49.55 20.97 -3.75
N ASN A 72 49.64 20.48 -2.51
CA ASN A 72 50.60 20.98 -1.53
C ASN A 72 51.75 20.00 -1.22
N GLU A 73 51.54 18.67 -1.44
CA GLU A 73 52.53 17.66 -1.13
C GLU A 73 53.62 17.57 -2.23
N THR A 74 54.84 17.19 -1.86
CA THR A 74 55.95 17.00 -2.78
C THR A 74 56.35 15.55 -2.97
N ASP A 75 55.96 14.66 -2.07
CA ASP A 75 56.23 13.23 -2.10
C ASP A 75 55.45 12.53 -3.24
N PRO A 76 56.15 11.83 -4.17
CA PRO A 76 55.51 11.12 -5.27
C PRO A 76 54.59 9.98 -4.82
N GLU A 77 54.94 9.24 -3.73
CA GLU A 77 54.11 8.15 -3.22
C GLU A 77 52.78 8.66 -2.63
N MET A 78 52.84 9.73 -1.86
CA MET A 78 51.66 10.40 -1.31
C MET A 78 50.74 10.94 -2.40
N LYS A 79 51.32 11.48 -3.47
CA LYS A 79 50.53 11.93 -4.64
C LYS A 79 49.85 10.80 -5.40
N GLU A 80 50.53 9.63 -5.50
CA GLU A 80 49.91 8.45 -6.15
C GLU A 80 48.70 7.95 -5.35
N MET A 81 48.86 7.79 -4.04
CA MET A 81 47.74 7.41 -3.15
C MET A 81 46.61 8.41 -3.22
N ALA A 82 46.89 9.71 -3.19
CA ALA A 82 45.85 10.74 -3.30
C ALA A 82 45.12 10.73 -4.66
N ARG A 83 45.80 10.34 -5.76
CA ARG A 83 45.17 10.17 -7.08
C ARG A 83 44.18 8.98 -7.07
N GLU A 84 44.58 7.84 -6.49
CA GLU A 84 43.72 6.67 -6.38
C GLU A 84 42.49 6.98 -5.51
N GLU A 85 42.71 7.62 -4.38
CA GLU A 85 41.60 8.00 -3.47
C GLU A 85 40.68 9.01 -4.12
N LEU A 86 41.20 10.01 -4.83
CA LEU A 86 40.38 10.96 -5.59
C LEU A 86 39.55 10.26 -6.65
N ALA A 87 40.14 9.37 -7.44
CA ALA A 87 39.42 8.64 -8.48
C ALA A 87 38.33 7.76 -7.91
N ASN A 88 38.56 7.07 -6.79
CA ASN A 88 37.58 6.24 -6.10
C ASN A 88 36.42 7.08 -5.56
N ASN A 89 36.70 8.19 -4.90
CA ASN A 89 35.68 9.07 -4.33
C ASN A 89 34.87 9.80 -5.43
N GLU A 90 35.50 10.26 -6.51
CA GLU A 90 34.82 10.86 -7.65
C GLU A 90 33.90 9.86 -8.40
N ALA A 91 34.25 8.56 -8.42
CA ALA A 91 33.39 7.50 -8.94
C ALA A 91 32.23 7.11 -7.98
N LEU A 92 32.45 7.29 -6.68
CA LEU A 92 31.44 6.97 -5.64
C LEU A 92 30.42 8.10 -5.47
N GLN A 93 30.84 9.35 -5.63
CA GLN A 93 30.00 10.54 -5.43
C GLN A 93 28.66 10.47 -6.18
N PRO A 94 28.59 10.23 -7.52
CA PRO A 94 27.31 10.20 -8.23
C PRO A 94 26.39 9.08 -7.77
N LYS A 95 26.94 7.96 -7.31
CA LYS A 95 26.15 6.85 -6.76
C LYS A 95 25.51 7.23 -5.44
N LEU A 96 26.25 7.89 -4.55
CA LEU A 96 25.69 8.38 -3.28
C LEU A 96 24.69 9.49 -3.48
N GLU A 97 24.87 10.37 -4.47
CA GLU A 97 23.89 11.40 -4.81
C GLU A 97 22.57 10.79 -5.31
N GLU A 98 22.64 9.75 -6.12
CA GLU A 98 21.47 9.02 -6.58
C GLU A 98 20.77 8.28 -5.43
N GLU A 99 21.54 7.61 -4.56
CA GLU A 99 21.03 6.94 -3.36
C GLU A 99 20.29 7.94 -2.43
N ILE A 100 20.88 9.11 -2.19
CA ILE A 100 20.26 10.17 -1.38
C ILE A 100 18.99 10.70 -2.03
N LYS A 101 19.00 10.95 -3.34
CA LYS A 101 17.80 11.41 -4.06
C LYS A 101 16.67 10.41 -3.92
N ILE A 102 16.94 9.11 -4.06
CA ILE A 102 15.94 8.05 -3.86
C ILE A 102 15.44 8.05 -2.41
N ALA A 103 16.34 8.18 -1.44
CA ALA A 103 15.98 8.20 -0.02
C ALA A 103 15.16 9.44 0.38
N LEU A 104 15.32 10.56 -0.34
CA LEU A 104 14.53 11.79 -0.13
C LEU A 104 13.12 11.75 -0.74
N ILE A 105 12.80 10.75 -1.58
CA ILE A 105 11.44 10.58 -2.09
C ILE A 105 10.53 10.16 -0.91
N PRO A 106 9.45 10.88 -0.63
CA PRO A 106 8.52 10.50 0.43
C PRO A 106 7.97 9.09 0.17
N LYS A 107 8.23 8.17 1.11
CA LYS A 107 7.65 6.82 1.06
C LYS A 107 6.14 6.92 1.25
N ASP A 108 5.39 6.17 0.45
CA ASP A 108 3.94 6.06 0.64
C ASP A 108 3.65 5.32 1.95
N PRO A 109 2.87 5.90 2.88
CA PRO A 109 2.49 5.23 4.11
C PRO A 109 1.78 3.89 3.88
N GLU A 110 1.11 3.73 2.72
CA GLU A 110 0.43 2.50 2.35
C GLU A 110 1.40 1.38 1.98
N ASP A 111 2.63 1.68 1.52
CA ASP A 111 3.60 0.67 1.07
C ASP A 111 3.94 -0.38 2.14
N ALA A 112 3.88 -0.03 3.41
CA ALA A 112 4.13 -0.95 4.53
C ALA A 112 2.93 -1.82 4.92
N LYS A 113 1.75 -1.59 4.32
CA LYS A 113 0.54 -2.34 4.64
C LYS A 113 0.59 -3.75 4.06
N ASN A 114 -0.16 -4.66 4.70
CA ASN A 114 -0.53 -5.92 4.10
C ASN A 114 -1.43 -5.69 2.88
N VAL A 115 -1.66 -6.73 2.08
CA VAL A 115 -2.50 -6.62 0.89
C VAL A 115 -3.62 -7.64 0.87
N GLN A 116 -4.72 -7.24 0.25
CA GLN A 116 -5.75 -8.12 -0.28
C GLN A 116 -5.56 -8.19 -1.79
N MET A 117 -5.26 -9.39 -2.29
CA MET A 117 -5.11 -9.64 -3.72
C MET A 117 -6.31 -10.39 -4.27
N GLU A 118 -6.72 -10.00 -5.46
CA GLU A 118 -7.77 -10.64 -6.22
C GLU A 118 -7.25 -10.97 -7.62
N ILE A 119 -7.45 -12.21 -8.06
CA ILE A 119 -7.17 -12.64 -9.43
C ILE A 119 -8.47 -13.13 -10.05
N ARG A 120 -8.88 -12.54 -11.17
CA ARG A 120 -10.06 -12.95 -11.92
C ARG A 120 -9.69 -13.36 -13.35
N ALA A 121 -10.30 -14.44 -13.81
CA ALA A 121 -10.28 -14.79 -15.21
C ALA A 121 -11.00 -13.70 -16.03
N GLY A 122 -10.33 -13.19 -17.05
CA GLY A 122 -10.86 -12.23 -18.01
C GLY A 122 -11.31 -12.90 -19.32
N THR A 123 -10.99 -12.27 -20.43
CA THR A 123 -11.32 -12.80 -21.77
C THR A 123 -10.52 -14.05 -22.08
N GLY A 124 -11.18 -15.17 -22.39
CA GLY A 124 -10.50 -16.41 -22.80
C GLY A 124 -11.15 -17.70 -22.30
N GLY A 125 -12.28 -17.61 -21.58
CA GLY A 125 -13.01 -18.77 -21.07
C GLY A 125 -12.18 -19.66 -20.15
N ASP A 126 -12.17 -20.97 -20.35
CA ASP A 126 -11.46 -21.94 -19.51
C ASP A 126 -9.95 -21.68 -19.46
N GLU A 127 -9.35 -21.22 -20.55
CA GLU A 127 -7.93 -20.87 -20.60
C GLU A 127 -7.60 -19.69 -19.68
N ALA A 128 -8.47 -18.69 -19.59
CA ALA A 128 -8.29 -17.59 -18.64
C ALA A 128 -8.35 -18.08 -17.19
N CYS A 129 -9.20 -19.07 -16.87
CA CYS A 129 -9.25 -19.69 -15.55
C CYS A 129 -7.95 -20.45 -15.22
N LEU A 130 -7.41 -21.19 -16.19
CA LEU A 130 -6.14 -21.91 -16.03
C LEU A 130 -4.99 -20.91 -15.82
N PHE A 131 -4.97 -19.81 -16.58
CA PHE A 131 -3.97 -18.77 -16.44
C PHE A 131 -4.07 -18.04 -15.10
N ALA A 132 -5.26 -17.78 -14.59
CA ALA A 132 -5.45 -17.25 -13.24
C ALA A 132 -4.85 -18.17 -12.17
N GLY A 133 -4.97 -19.50 -12.38
CA GLY A 133 -4.32 -20.50 -11.54
C GLY A 133 -2.78 -20.45 -11.61
N ASP A 134 -2.22 -20.22 -12.79
CA ASP A 134 -0.77 -20.07 -12.96
C ASP A 134 -0.25 -18.80 -12.28
N LEU A 135 -0.97 -17.68 -12.40
CA LEU A 135 -0.64 -16.43 -11.71
C LEU A 135 -0.70 -16.61 -10.19
N PHE A 136 -1.73 -17.28 -9.67
CA PHE A 136 -1.81 -17.57 -8.24
C PHE A 136 -0.62 -18.39 -7.75
N LYS A 137 -0.22 -19.43 -8.47
CA LYS A 137 0.96 -20.25 -8.14
C LYS A 137 2.24 -19.38 -8.12
N MET A 138 2.40 -18.53 -9.12
CA MET A 138 3.52 -17.60 -9.22
C MET A 138 3.61 -16.67 -7.98
N TYR A 139 2.52 -16.03 -7.61
CA TYR A 139 2.50 -15.17 -6.42
C TYR A 139 2.68 -15.95 -5.13
N LYS A 140 2.11 -17.14 -5.02
CA LYS A 140 2.32 -18.02 -3.86
C LYS A 140 3.80 -18.35 -3.68
N SER A 141 4.48 -18.78 -4.74
CA SER A 141 5.92 -19.10 -4.70
C SER A 141 6.76 -17.86 -4.36
N PHE A 142 6.39 -16.70 -4.90
CA PHE A 142 7.04 -15.44 -4.56
C PHE A 142 6.88 -15.06 -3.09
N CYS A 143 5.66 -15.16 -2.54
CA CYS A 143 5.40 -14.90 -1.13
C CYS A 143 6.20 -15.85 -0.23
N GLU A 144 6.25 -17.15 -0.57
CA GLU A 144 7.04 -18.14 0.15
C GLU A 144 8.54 -17.79 0.14
N SER A 145 9.09 -17.32 -0.98
CA SER A 145 10.49 -16.91 -1.10
C SER A 145 10.83 -15.69 -0.25
N LYS A 146 9.84 -14.80 -0.02
CA LYS A 146 9.96 -13.62 0.86
C LYS A 146 9.68 -13.91 2.34
N GLY A 147 9.22 -15.12 2.68
CA GLY A 147 8.78 -15.47 4.02
C GLY A 147 7.48 -14.78 4.43
N TRP A 148 6.68 -14.35 3.46
CA TRP A 148 5.36 -13.75 3.70
C TRP A 148 4.30 -14.83 3.93
N GLN A 149 3.30 -14.49 4.73
CA GLN A 149 2.17 -15.37 4.96
C GLN A 149 1.05 -15.09 3.97
N LEU A 150 0.58 -16.15 3.29
CA LEU A 150 -0.53 -16.08 2.34
C LEU A 150 -1.71 -16.86 2.91
N SER A 151 -2.89 -16.24 2.96
CA SER A 151 -4.14 -16.87 3.38
C SER A 151 -5.24 -16.65 2.33
N ILE A 152 -5.84 -17.74 1.86
CA ILE A 152 -6.93 -17.68 0.88
C ILE A 152 -8.21 -17.24 1.60
N THR A 153 -8.88 -16.23 1.05
CA THR A 153 -10.12 -15.66 1.60
C THR A 153 -11.35 -16.20 0.89
N SER A 154 -11.29 -16.29 -0.46
CA SER A 154 -12.40 -16.77 -1.29
C SER A 154 -11.87 -17.46 -2.54
N VAL A 155 -12.60 -18.47 -3.02
CA VAL A 155 -12.26 -19.22 -4.24
C VAL A 155 -13.51 -19.52 -5.03
N SER A 156 -13.45 -19.24 -6.33
CA SER A 156 -14.39 -19.70 -7.33
C SER A 156 -13.65 -20.45 -8.42
N GLU A 157 -13.83 -21.76 -8.47
CA GLU A 157 -13.10 -22.64 -9.39
C GLU A 157 -13.63 -22.55 -10.83
N GLY A 158 -12.73 -22.77 -11.80
CA GLY A 158 -13.06 -22.95 -13.21
C GLY A 158 -13.60 -24.34 -13.51
N ALA A 159 -14.40 -24.48 -14.57
CA ALA A 159 -15.01 -25.77 -14.95
C ALA A 159 -13.97 -26.84 -15.33
N VAL A 160 -12.81 -26.44 -15.87
CA VAL A 160 -11.73 -27.34 -16.34
C VAL A 160 -10.49 -27.22 -15.45
N GLY A 161 -10.63 -26.61 -14.27
CA GLY A 161 -9.54 -26.29 -13.34
C GLY A 161 -9.15 -24.81 -13.39
N GLY A 162 -8.19 -24.42 -12.58
CA GLY A 162 -7.86 -23.02 -12.34
C GLY A 162 -8.97 -22.26 -11.60
N PHE A 163 -8.97 -20.93 -11.67
CA PHE A 163 -9.89 -20.12 -10.92
C PHE A 163 -10.64 -19.12 -11.82
N LYS A 164 -11.96 -19.05 -11.65
CA LYS A 164 -12.75 -17.90 -12.15
C LYS A 164 -12.38 -16.66 -11.37
N GLU A 165 -12.24 -16.84 -10.05
CA GLU A 165 -11.87 -15.80 -9.11
C GLU A 165 -11.17 -16.44 -7.91
N ILE A 166 -10.09 -15.83 -7.45
CA ILE A 166 -9.45 -16.21 -6.20
C ILE A 166 -9.01 -14.94 -5.46
N ASP A 167 -9.43 -14.84 -4.18
CA ASP A 167 -9.07 -13.76 -3.28
C ASP A 167 -8.20 -14.31 -2.17
N PHE A 168 -7.13 -13.61 -1.87
CA PHE A 168 -6.20 -14.00 -0.81
C PHE A 168 -5.53 -12.78 -0.19
N ALA A 169 -5.26 -12.88 1.10
CA ALA A 169 -4.51 -11.88 1.84
C ALA A 169 -3.03 -12.28 1.92
N VAL A 170 -2.15 -11.30 1.82
CA VAL A 170 -0.70 -11.48 2.02
C VAL A 170 -0.24 -10.52 3.11
N SER A 171 0.43 -11.07 4.13
CA SER A 171 0.96 -10.30 5.25
C SER A 171 2.46 -10.51 5.42
N GLY A 172 3.16 -9.41 5.72
CA GLY A 172 4.61 -9.38 5.84
C GLY A 172 5.15 -7.96 5.88
N VAL A 173 6.43 -7.79 5.60
CA VAL A 173 7.09 -6.48 5.57
C VAL A 173 7.04 -5.90 4.16
N ASP A 174 6.56 -4.65 4.03
CA ASP A 174 6.51 -3.87 2.78
C ASP A 174 5.82 -4.60 1.61
N VAL A 175 4.73 -5.32 1.94
CA VAL A 175 4.03 -6.18 0.98
C VAL A 175 3.34 -5.35 -0.10
N TYR A 176 2.60 -4.30 0.30
CA TYR A 176 1.90 -3.45 -0.67
C TYR A 176 2.87 -2.70 -1.57
N GLY A 177 3.93 -2.11 -1.01
CA GLY A 177 4.96 -1.40 -1.78
C GLY A 177 5.62 -2.26 -2.85
N THR A 178 5.74 -3.57 -2.59
CA THR A 178 6.29 -4.54 -3.55
C THR A 178 5.27 -5.00 -4.58
N LEU A 179 4.05 -5.36 -4.15
CA LEU A 179 3.05 -5.99 -5.02
C LEU A 179 2.13 -5.01 -5.75
N LYS A 180 2.07 -3.73 -5.38
CA LYS A 180 1.22 -2.71 -6.01
C LYS A 180 1.37 -2.64 -7.54
N TYR A 181 2.56 -2.93 -8.05
CA TYR A 181 2.87 -2.94 -9.48
C TYR A 181 2.23 -4.10 -10.25
N GLU A 182 1.74 -5.11 -9.55
CA GLU A 182 1.10 -6.28 -10.17
C GLU A 182 -0.37 -6.02 -10.55
N SER A 183 -0.96 -4.90 -10.10
CA SER A 183 -2.34 -4.54 -10.43
C SER A 183 -2.50 -4.22 -11.90
N GLY A 184 -3.44 -4.90 -12.56
CA GLY A 184 -3.78 -4.65 -13.95
C GLY A 184 -4.18 -5.89 -14.73
N VAL A 185 -4.15 -5.79 -16.06
CA VAL A 185 -4.49 -6.90 -16.98
C VAL A 185 -3.24 -7.64 -17.41
N HIS A 186 -3.17 -8.92 -17.10
CA HIS A 186 -2.12 -9.84 -17.53
C HIS A 186 -2.61 -10.64 -18.73
N ARG A 187 -1.83 -10.66 -19.79
CA ARG A 187 -2.16 -11.36 -21.05
C ARG A 187 -1.26 -12.56 -21.26
N VAL A 188 -1.86 -13.71 -21.57
CA VAL A 188 -1.12 -14.93 -21.94
C VAL A 188 -1.30 -15.25 -23.42
N GLN A 189 -0.24 -15.71 -24.05
CA GLN A 189 -0.21 -16.22 -25.41
C GLN A 189 0.38 -17.63 -25.37
N ARG A 190 -0.47 -18.64 -25.50
CA ARG A 190 -0.08 -20.07 -25.56
C ARG A 190 -1.12 -20.91 -26.31
N VAL A 191 -0.77 -22.12 -26.62
CA VAL A 191 -1.73 -23.14 -27.06
C VAL A 191 -2.41 -23.66 -25.78
N PRO A 192 -3.73 -23.46 -25.59
CA PRO A 192 -4.42 -23.95 -24.41
C PRO A 192 -4.36 -25.46 -24.28
N ALA A 193 -4.38 -25.98 -23.05
CA ALA A 193 -4.50 -27.43 -22.82
C ALA A 193 -5.83 -28.03 -23.36
N THR A 194 -6.84 -27.18 -23.56
CA THR A 194 -8.15 -27.53 -24.12
C THR A 194 -8.23 -27.43 -25.64
N GLU A 195 -7.16 -26.96 -26.32
CA GLU A 195 -7.14 -26.79 -27.77
C GLU A 195 -6.60 -28.06 -28.48
N THR A 196 -7.42 -28.67 -29.30
CA THR A 196 -7.07 -29.91 -29.98
C THR A 196 -6.36 -29.71 -31.35
N GLN A 197 -6.45 -28.50 -31.93
CA GLN A 197 -5.89 -28.19 -33.27
C GLN A 197 -4.55 -27.44 -33.19
N GLY A 198 -3.99 -27.27 -31.98
CA GLY A 198 -2.70 -26.60 -31.79
C GLY A 198 -2.69 -25.10 -32.08
N ARG A 199 -3.86 -24.44 -32.13
CA ARG A 199 -3.96 -23.01 -32.37
C ARG A 199 -3.54 -22.21 -31.13
N MET A 200 -2.75 -21.17 -31.35
CA MET A 200 -2.36 -20.24 -30.30
C MET A 200 -3.55 -19.33 -29.95
N HIS A 201 -3.90 -19.31 -28.68
CA HIS A 201 -4.92 -18.40 -28.13
C HIS A 201 -4.29 -17.26 -27.34
N THR A 202 -5.03 -16.18 -27.26
CA THR A 202 -4.67 -15.04 -26.41
C THR A 202 -5.76 -14.87 -25.37
N SER A 203 -5.41 -15.13 -24.12
CA SER A 203 -6.32 -15.00 -22.97
C SER A 203 -5.80 -13.94 -21.99
N ALA A 204 -6.65 -13.48 -21.10
CA ALA A 204 -6.31 -12.48 -20.11
C ALA A 204 -6.86 -12.85 -18.75
N ALA A 205 -6.14 -12.43 -17.70
CA ALA A 205 -6.61 -12.42 -16.32
C ALA A 205 -6.32 -11.05 -15.71
N THR A 206 -7.10 -10.65 -14.74
CA THR A 206 -6.95 -9.39 -14.03
C THR A 206 -6.42 -9.66 -12.64
N VAL A 207 -5.48 -8.85 -12.20
CA VAL A 207 -4.93 -8.85 -10.85
C VAL A 207 -5.24 -7.50 -10.21
N ALA A 208 -5.87 -7.50 -9.05
CA ALA A 208 -6.05 -6.32 -8.23
C ALA A 208 -5.29 -6.50 -6.91
N VAL A 209 -4.46 -5.54 -6.56
CA VAL A 209 -3.72 -5.49 -5.30
C VAL A 209 -4.22 -4.27 -4.54
N LEU A 210 -4.85 -4.50 -3.41
CA LEU A 210 -5.43 -3.46 -2.56
C LEU A 210 -4.73 -3.49 -1.20
N PRO A 211 -4.36 -2.33 -0.64
CA PRO A 211 -3.80 -2.29 0.70
C PRO A 211 -4.85 -2.74 1.72
N GLU A 212 -4.41 -3.46 2.75
CA GLU A 212 -5.29 -3.80 3.87
C GLU A 212 -5.78 -2.53 4.55
N ALA A 213 -7.08 -2.46 4.78
CA ALA A 213 -7.68 -1.32 5.45
C ALA A 213 -7.32 -1.27 6.92
N ASP A 214 -7.13 -0.08 7.41
CA ASP A 214 -7.10 0.16 8.84
C ASP A 214 -8.50 -0.13 9.42
N LYS A 215 -8.55 -0.79 10.58
CA LYS A 215 -9.83 -0.98 11.29
C LYS A 215 -10.37 0.40 11.63
N PHE A 216 -11.57 0.70 11.14
CA PHE A 216 -12.22 1.94 11.52
C PHE A 216 -12.94 1.76 12.87
N GLU A 217 -12.70 2.70 13.77
CA GLU A 217 -13.40 2.78 15.03
C GLU A 217 -14.49 3.85 14.91
N VAL A 218 -15.71 3.48 15.28
CA VAL A 218 -16.82 4.43 15.31
C VAL A 218 -16.72 5.25 16.59
N HIS A 219 -16.40 6.52 16.44
CA HIS A 219 -16.39 7.46 17.55
C HIS A 219 -17.69 8.25 17.60
N VAL A 220 -18.49 8.02 18.64
CA VAL A 220 -19.70 8.77 18.93
C VAL A 220 -19.46 9.65 20.16
N ASN A 221 -19.58 10.96 19.98
CA ASN A 221 -19.56 11.86 21.12
C ASN A 221 -20.93 11.88 21.82
N GLU A 222 -21.06 11.08 22.87
CA GLU A 222 -22.32 10.95 23.61
C GLU A 222 -22.83 12.28 24.19
N GLY A 223 -21.94 13.26 24.42
CA GLY A 223 -22.31 14.61 24.89
C GLY A 223 -23.07 15.44 23.87
N GLU A 224 -23.00 15.10 22.58
CA GLU A 224 -23.74 15.77 21.50
C GLU A 224 -25.10 15.13 21.20
N ILE A 225 -25.41 14.01 21.84
CA ILE A 225 -26.67 13.31 21.65
C ILE A 225 -27.78 14.06 22.36
N LYS A 226 -28.79 14.46 21.61
CA LYS A 226 -30.02 15.05 22.14
C LYS A 226 -31.06 13.97 22.37
N TRP A 227 -31.57 13.91 23.58
CA TRP A 227 -32.53 12.92 24.02
C TRP A 227 -33.90 13.57 24.23
N ASP A 228 -34.90 13.05 23.53
CA ASP A 228 -36.30 13.38 23.76
C ASP A 228 -37.05 12.13 24.28
N THR A 229 -37.91 12.32 25.27
CA THR A 229 -38.77 11.25 25.76
C THR A 229 -40.20 11.49 25.32
N PHE A 230 -40.90 10.44 24.98
CA PHE A 230 -42.31 10.52 24.55
C PHE A 230 -43.08 9.31 25.01
N ARG A 231 -44.41 9.46 24.97
CA ARG A 231 -45.33 8.37 25.32
C ARG A 231 -45.42 7.40 24.15
N SER A 232 -45.08 6.13 24.41
CA SER A 232 -45.27 5.10 23.39
C SER A 232 -46.75 4.86 23.10
N SER A 233 -47.15 4.99 21.86
CA SER A 233 -48.49 4.67 21.39
C SER A 233 -48.58 3.16 21.09
N GLY A 234 -49.60 2.49 21.63
CA GLY A 234 -49.87 1.06 21.39
C GLY A 234 -51.00 0.51 22.23
N ALA A 235 -51.48 -0.69 21.92
CA ALA A 235 -52.48 -1.43 22.72
C ALA A 235 -51.89 -1.79 24.07
N GLY A 236 -52.25 -1.08 25.14
CA GLY A 236 -51.74 -1.30 26.49
C GLY A 236 -52.59 -0.62 27.55
N GLY A 237 -52.53 -1.09 28.77
CA GLY A 237 -53.31 -0.58 29.90
C GLY A 237 -52.86 0.86 30.35
N GLN A 238 -53.42 1.34 31.48
CA GLN A 238 -53.23 2.73 31.96
C GLN A 238 -51.77 3.22 32.05
N ASN A 239 -50.78 2.34 32.16
CA ASN A 239 -49.38 2.71 32.21
C ASN A 239 -48.77 3.22 30.89
N VAL A 240 -49.22 2.70 29.72
CA VAL A 240 -48.75 3.10 28.41
C VAL A 240 -49.08 4.55 28.08
N ASN A 241 -50.22 5.01 28.61
CA ASN A 241 -50.72 6.38 28.40
C ASN A 241 -50.23 7.40 29.40
N LYS A 242 -49.56 6.98 30.51
CA LYS A 242 -49.12 7.86 31.58
C LYS A 242 -47.55 7.95 31.70
N VAL A 243 -46.82 6.95 31.24
CA VAL A 243 -45.37 6.87 31.39
C VAL A 243 -44.70 7.15 30.04
N GLU A 244 -43.75 8.06 30.03
CA GLU A 244 -42.91 8.39 28.86
C GLU A 244 -41.75 7.39 28.76
N SER A 245 -42.06 6.17 28.30
CA SER A 245 -41.04 5.11 28.12
C SER A 245 -40.37 5.14 26.74
N GLY A 246 -40.99 5.78 25.77
CA GLY A 246 -40.39 5.96 24.44
C GLY A 246 -39.26 6.96 24.45
N VAL A 247 -38.20 6.64 23.75
CA VAL A 247 -36.99 7.47 23.65
C VAL A 247 -36.72 7.79 22.20
N ARG A 248 -36.42 9.04 21.93
CA ARG A 248 -35.95 9.55 20.64
C ARG A 248 -34.55 10.12 20.81
N LEU A 249 -33.61 9.62 20.04
CA LEU A 249 -32.23 10.06 19.98
C LEU A 249 -32.05 10.87 18.71
N ARG A 250 -31.45 12.07 18.81
CA ARG A 250 -30.99 12.87 17.69
C ARG A 250 -29.50 13.08 17.81
N TYR A 251 -28.79 12.77 16.75
CA TYR A 251 -27.33 12.94 16.68
C TYR A 251 -26.95 13.59 15.38
N MET A 252 -26.13 14.64 15.45
CA MET A 252 -25.57 15.30 14.27
C MET A 252 -24.29 14.60 13.88
N TRP A 253 -24.38 13.64 12.99
CA TRP A 253 -23.19 12.94 12.49
C TRP A 253 -22.50 13.76 11.42
N LYS A 254 -21.24 14.11 11.68
CA LYS A 254 -20.37 14.77 10.70
C LYS A 254 -19.54 13.70 9.99
N ASN A 255 -19.74 13.57 8.69
CA ASN A 255 -18.96 12.68 7.88
C ASN A 255 -17.48 13.11 7.91
N PRO A 256 -16.56 12.30 8.42
CA PRO A 256 -15.15 12.68 8.57
C PRO A 256 -14.44 13.01 7.25
N ASN A 257 -14.94 12.48 6.13
CA ASN A 257 -14.28 12.63 4.83
C ASN A 257 -14.88 13.76 3.96
N THR A 258 -16.21 13.94 3.98
CA THR A 258 -16.88 14.99 3.17
C THR A 258 -17.13 16.27 3.97
N GLY A 259 -17.08 16.19 5.31
CA GLY A 259 -17.45 17.31 6.19
C GLY A 259 -18.94 17.58 6.24
N GLU A 260 -19.76 16.85 5.47
CA GLU A 260 -21.23 16.97 5.47
C GLU A 260 -21.80 16.51 6.81
N THR A 261 -22.81 17.24 7.29
CA THR A 261 -23.48 16.93 8.54
C THR A 261 -24.87 16.38 8.24
N GLU A 262 -25.17 15.19 8.77
CA GLU A 262 -26.47 14.52 8.64
C GLU A 262 -27.11 14.35 10.02
N GLU A 263 -28.37 14.67 10.16
CA GLU A 263 -29.13 14.41 11.39
C GLU A 263 -29.62 12.97 11.39
N ILE A 264 -29.14 12.19 12.35
CA ILE A 264 -29.58 10.82 12.61
C ILE A 264 -30.65 10.85 13.68
N LEU A 265 -31.84 10.34 13.35
CA LEU A 265 -32.98 10.23 14.25
C LEU A 265 -33.27 8.75 14.52
N ILE A 266 -33.22 8.33 15.77
CA ILE A 266 -33.52 6.96 16.20
C ILE A 266 -34.58 6.97 17.30
N GLU A 267 -35.67 6.23 17.06
CA GLU A 267 -36.72 6.03 18.04
C GLU A 267 -36.66 4.60 18.58
N CYS A 268 -36.85 4.45 19.89
CA CYS A 268 -36.94 3.16 20.55
C CYS A 268 -38.10 3.13 21.55
N THR A 269 -39.04 2.20 21.32
CA THR A 269 -40.25 2.00 22.14
C THR A 269 -40.46 0.52 22.53
N GLU A 270 -39.40 -0.30 22.37
CA GLU A 270 -39.49 -1.77 22.49
C GLU A 270 -39.77 -2.26 23.89
N THR A 271 -39.32 -1.52 24.89
CA THR A 271 -39.49 -1.91 26.30
C THR A 271 -40.31 -0.87 27.06
N ARG A 272 -40.84 -1.29 28.21
CA ARG A 272 -41.52 -0.38 29.14
C ARG A 272 -40.54 0.42 30.01
N ASP A 273 -39.28 0.11 29.90
CA ASP A 273 -38.19 0.66 30.68
C ASP A 273 -37.42 1.70 29.87
N GLN A 274 -37.48 2.96 30.25
CA GLN A 274 -36.85 4.08 29.53
C GLN A 274 -35.32 3.94 29.47
N PRO A 275 -34.57 3.58 30.55
CA PRO A 275 -33.15 3.33 30.47
C PRO A 275 -32.76 2.26 29.45
N LYS A 276 -33.48 1.17 29.38
CA LYS A 276 -33.23 0.10 28.39
C LYS A 276 -33.50 0.57 26.96
N ASN A 277 -34.52 1.41 26.77
CA ASN A 277 -34.78 2.00 25.43
C ASN A 277 -33.68 2.98 25.02
N LYS A 278 -33.07 3.74 26.00
CA LYS A 278 -31.88 4.58 25.73
C LYS A 278 -30.68 3.76 25.29
N GLU A 279 -30.37 2.70 26.02
CA GLU A 279 -29.25 1.81 25.69
C GLU A 279 -29.41 1.16 24.30
N ARG A 280 -30.62 0.71 23.98
CA ARG A 280 -30.91 0.16 22.65
C ARG A 280 -30.83 1.21 21.53
N ALA A 281 -31.32 2.43 21.78
CA ALA A 281 -31.21 3.52 20.81
C ALA A 281 -29.74 3.88 20.55
N LEU A 282 -28.93 3.89 21.59
CA LEU A 282 -27.47 4.11 21.47
C LEU A 282 -26.80 2.99 20.66
N SER A 283 -27.08 1.74 20.98
CA SER A 283 -26.57 0.58 20.22
C SER A 283 -26.95 0.65 18.74
N ARG A 284 -28.17 1.08 18.43
CA ARG A 284 -28.61 1.29 17.04
C ARG A 284 -27.86 2.44 16.37
N LEU A 285 -27.56 3.51 17.09
CA LEU A 285 -26.76 4.62 16.55
C LEU A 285 -25.36 4.13 16.15
N TYR A 286 -24.68 3.39 17.01
CA TYR A 286 -23.37 2.80 16.70
C TYR A 286 -23.45 1.89 15.47
N THR A 287 -24.45 1.01 15.40
CA THR A 287 -24.65 0.13 14.24
C THR A 287 -24.90 0.93 12.96
N PHE A 288 -25.74 1.96 13.03
CA PHE A 288 -26.08 2.77 11.86
C PHE A 288 -24.85 3.53 11.31
N ILE A 289 -24.05 4.13 12.19
CA ILE A 289 -22.81 4.82 11.78
C ILE A 289 -21.80 3.82 11.22
N TYR A 290 -21.65 2.66 11.89
CA TYR A 290 -20.79 1.58 11.40
C TYR A 290 -21.19 1.14 9.99
N ASP A 291 -22.47 0.88 9.75
CA ASP A 291 -22.95 0.44 8.44
C ASP A 291 -22.70 1.50 7.36
N LYS A 292 -22.89 2.79 7.68
CA LYS A 292 -22.60 3.89 6.74
C LYS A 292 -21.12 3.99 6.40
N GLU A 293 -20.26 3.91 7.39
CA GLU A 293 -18.82 3.96 7.17
C GLU A 293 -18.32 2.71 6.43
N HIS A 294 -18.85 1.55 6.78
CA HIS A 294 -18.55 0.30 6.09
C HIS A 294 -18.99 0.31 4.62
N GLN A 295 -20.21 0.80 4.33
CA GLN A 295 -20.70 0.91 2.95
C GLN A 295 -19.79 1.82 2.13
N LYS A 296 -19.44 2.97 2.67
CA LYS A 296 -18.53 3.90 2.01
C LYS A 296 -17.15 3.29 1.75
N TYR A 297 -16.61 2.59 2.73
CA TYR A 297 -15.37 1.86 2.58
C TYR A 297 -15.43 0.84 1.44
N MET A 298 -16.53 0.09 1.33
CA MET A 298 -16.74 -0.86 0.24
C MET A 298 -16.85 -0.17 -1.12
N ASP A 299 -17.48 1.00 -1.19
CA ASP A 299 -17.59 1.80 -2.41
C ASP A 299 -16.22 2.36 -2.84
N ASP A 300 -15.38 2.79 -1.90
CA ASP A 300 -14.00 3.24 -2.15
C ASP A 300 -13.12 2.08 -2.67
N ILE A 301 -13.21 0.90 -2.06
CA ILE A 301 -12.54 -0.31 -2.56
C ILE A 301 -12.99 -0.64 -3.98
N ALA A 302 -14.30 -0.63 -4.24
CA ALA A 302 -14.85 -0.90 -5.56
C ALA A 302 -14.35 0.11 -6.61
N SER A 303 -14.27 1.38 -6.25
CA SER A 303 -13.75 2.45 -7.09
C SER A 303 -12.25 2.31 -7.37
N ARG A 304 -11.44 2.09 -6.33
CA ARG A 304 -9.99 1.81 -6.47
C ARG A 304 -9.76 0.58 -7.35
N ARG A 305 -10.47 -0.52 -7.07
CA ARG A 305 -10.40 -1.73 -7.88
C ARG A 305 -10.74 -1.45 -9.34
N LYS A 306 -11.82 -0.70 -9.62
CA LYS A 306 -12.24 -0.35 -10.97
C LYS A 306 -11.16 0.46 -11.70
N SER A 307 -10.47 1.37 -11.04
CA SER A 307 -9.36 2.14 -11.62
C SER A 307 -8.15 1.28 -11.96
N LEU A 308 -7.80 0.30 -11.09
CA LEU A 308 -6.64 -0.57 -11.25
C LEU A 308 -6.82 -1.62 -12.38
N VAL A 309 -8.04 -2.17 -12.51
CA VAL A 309 -8.29 -3.34 -13.38
C VAL A 309 -8.90 -2.94 -14.73
N SER A 310 -9.37 -1.70 -14.89
CA SER A 310 -10.03 -1.24 -16.11
C SER A 310 -11.18 -2.19 -16.53
N THR A 311 -11.30 -2.49 -17.82
CA THR A 311 -12.37 -3.35 -18.37
C THR A 311 -12.05 -4.84 -18.40
N GLY A 312 -10.82 -5.27 -17.97
CA GLY A 312 -10.36 -6.65 -18.13
C GLY A 312 -10.14 -7.08 -19.60
N ASP A 313 -10.16 -6.13 -20.53
CA ASP A 313 -9.89 -6.37 -21.93
C ASP A 313 -8.39 -6.61 -22.14
N ARG A 314 -8.07 -7.65 -22.94
CA ARG A 314 -6.70 -7.99 -23.34
C ARG A 314 -5.95 -6.86 -24.06
N SER A 315 -6.63 -5.82 -24.52
CA SER A 315 -6.01 -4.62 -25.11
C SER A 315 -5.38 -3.71 -24.05
N ALA A 316 -5.95 -3.64 -22.86
CA ALA A 316 -5.48 -2.82 -21.73
C ALA A 316 -4.39 -3.53 -20.88
N LYS A 317 -3.59 -4.39 -21.50
CA LYS A 317 -2.57 -5.19 -20.81
C LYS A 317 -1.43 -4.37 -20.23
N ILE A 318 -1.05 -4.69 -18.99
CA ILE A 318 0.21 -4.23 -18.40
C ILE A 318 1.37 -5.18 -18.75
N ARG A 319 1.10 -6.50 -18.81
CA ARG A 319 2.12 -7.52 -19.02
C ARG A 319 1.66 -8.62 -19.97
N THR A 320 2.61 -9.16 -20.74
CA THR A 320 2.36 -10.30 -21.68
C THR A 320 3.29 -11.46 -21.38
N TYR A 321 2.71 -12.63 -21.18
CA TYR A 321 3.37 -13.91 -21.02
C TYR A 321 3.32 -14.68 -22.34
N ASN A 322 4.43 -14.73 -23.06
CA ASN A 322 4.52 -15.35 -24.39
C ASN A 322 5.22 -16.71 -24.29
N PHE A 323 4.45 -17.77 -24.25
CA PHE A 323 4.97 -19.15 -24.11
C PHE A 323 5.78 -19.61 -25.32
N PRO A 324 5.36 -19.39 -26.60
CA PRO A 324 6.15 -19.76 -27.75
C PRO A 324 7.54 -19.13 -27.81
N GLN A 325 7.66 -17.91 -27.29
CA GLN A 325 8.93 -17.17 -27.26
C GLN A 325 9.66 -17.28 -25.92
N GLY A 326 9.09 -17.97 -24.92
CA GLY A 326 9.67 -18.14 -23.61
C GLY A 326 9.95 -16.83 -22.87
N ARG A 327 9.16 -15.78 -23.13
CA ARG A 327 9.41 -14.42 -22.56
C ARG A 327 8.22 -13.82 -21.86
N VAL A 328 8.52 -12.94 -20.90
CA VAL A 328 7.55 -12.06 -20.24
C VAL A 328 7.95 -10.62 -20.51
N THR A 329 7.00 -9.80 -20.94
CA THR A 329 7.23 -8.38 -21.22
C THR A 329 6.28 -7.51 -20.43
N ASP A 330 6.80 -6.58 -19.64
CA ASP A 330 6.02 -5.50 -19.03
C ASP A 330 6.00 -4.29 -19.98
N HIS A 331 4.79 -3.91 -20.38
CA HIS A 331 4.59 -2.87 -21.40
C HIS A 331 4.71 -1.45 -20.87
N ARG A 332 4.65 -1.26 -19.55
CA ARG A 332 4.76 0.06 -18.92
C ARG A 332 6.17 0.63 -19.06
N ILE A 333 7.17 -0.23 -18.93
CA ILE A 333 8.60 0.15 -18.97
C ILE A 333 9.36 -0.53 -20.12
N GLY A 334 8.70 -1.37 -20.93
CA GLY A 334 9.33 -2.12 -22.02
C GLY A 334 10.31 -3.20 -21.55
N TYR A 335 10.32 -3.55 -20.26
CA TYR A 335 11.20 -4.57 -19.71
C TYR A 335 10.79 -5.97 -20.18
N THR A 336 11.76 -6.76 -20.63
CA THR A 336 11.52 -8.13 -21.10
C THR A 336 12.51 -9.08 -20.46
N THR A 337 12.00 -10.18 -19.86
CA THR A 337 12.80 -11.33 -19.44
C THR A 337 12.52 -12.53 -20.35
N HIS A 338 13.57 -13.31 -20.67
CA HIS A 338 13.50 -14.51 -21.48
C HIS A 338 13.42 -15.80 -20.64
N ASP A 339 13.25 -15.68 -19.33
CA ASP A 339 13.01 -16.80 -18.43
C ASP A 339 11.55 -16.80 -17.95
N LEU A 340 10.66 -17.25 -18.84
CA LEU A 340 9.23 -17.40 -18.52
C LEU A 340 9.00 -18.43 -17.41
N GLN A 341 9.77 -19.51 -17.36
CA GLN A 341 9.58 -20.58 -16.38
C GLN A 341 10.00 -20.14 -14.98
N GLY A 342 11.17 -19.49 -14.84
CA GLY A 342 11.61 -18.90 -13.58
C GLY A 342 10.64 -17.82 -13.10
N PHE A 343 10.15 -16.99 -14.03
CA PHE A 343 9.17 -15.95 -13.71
C PHE A 343 7.86 -16.54 -13.15
N LEU A 344 7.27 -17.54 -13.82
CA LEU A 344 6.09 -18.26 -13.34
C LEU A 344 6.37 -19.10 -12.08
N GLY A 345 7.63 -19.45 -11.85
CA GLY A 345 8.10 -20.10 -10.62
C GLY A 345 8.20 -19.16 -9.41
N GLY A 346 8.00 -17.85 -9.60
CA GLY A 346 8.01 -16.84 -8.56
C GLY A 346 9.20 -15.86 -8.61
N ASP A 347 10.11 -15.96 -9.60
CA ASP A 347 11.21 -14.99 -9.75
C ASP A 347 10.74 -13.72 -10.47
N ILE A 348 9.87 -12.97 -9.78
CA ILE A 348 9.31 -11.70 -10.30
C ILE A 348 10.06 -10.47 -9.79
N GLN A 349 10.97 -10.63 -8.80
CA GLN A 349 11.66 -9.51 -8.17
C GLN A 349 12.42 -8.60 -9.14
N PRO A 350 13.18 -9.09 -10.14
CA PRO A 350 13.90 -8.20 -11.05
C PRO A 350 13.00 -7.26 -11.85
N MET A 351 11.77 -7.71 -12.16
CA MET A 351 10.80 -6.87 -12.85
C MET A 351 10.17 -5.83 -11.91
N ILE A 352 9.91 -6.20 -10.66
CA ILE A 352 9.43 -5.26 -9.63
C ILE A 352 10.49 -4.19 -9.37
N ASP A 353 11.76 -4.55 -9.26
CA ASP A 353 12.85 -3.61 -9.07
C ASP A 353 12.95 -2.61 -10.22
N ALA A 354 12.82 -3.08 -11.46
CA ALA A 354 12.81 -2.22 -12.64
C ALA A 354 11.62 -1.23 -12.64
N LEU A 355 10.43 -1.68 -12.20
CA LEU A 355 9.25 -0.83 -12.06
C LEU A 355 9.42 0.20 -10.94
N THR A 356 10.00 -0.19 -9.82
CA THR A 356 10.32 0.71 -8.70
C THR A 356 11.31 1.80 -9.13
N VAL A 357 12.34 1.44 -9.89
CA VAL A 357 13.30 2.42 -10.43
C VAL A 357 12.60 3.40 -11.38
N ALA A 358 11.70 2.92 -12.24
CA ALA A 358 10.94 3.76 -13.16
C ALA A 358 10.01 4.73 -12.40
N GLU A 359 9.27 4.24 -11.38
CA GLU A 359 8.41 5.09 -10.54
C GLU A 359 9.24 6.16 -9.81
N ASN A 360 10.37 5.76 -9.21
CA ASN A 360 11.25 6.70 -8.52
C ASN A 360 11.78 7.79 -9.46
N ALA A 361 12.12 7.43 -10.71
CA ALA A 361 12.56 8.39 -11.71
C ALA A 361 11.46 9.38 -12.12
N GLU A 362 10.19 8.95 -12.16
CA GLU A 362 9.05 9.83 -12.39
C GLU A 362 8.80 10.76 -11.20
N ARG A 363 8.80 10.23 -9.97
CA ARG A 363 8.63 11.01 -8.74
C ARG A 363 9.74 12.06 -8.55
N MET A 364 10.99 11.72 -8.91
CA MET A 364 12.08 12.70 -8.90
C MET A 364 11.82 13.88 -9.85
N LYS A 365 11.27 13.63 -11.04
CA LYS A 365 10.93 14.69 -12.01
C LYS A 365 9.81 15.58 -11.49
N GLU A 366 8.79 15.00 -10.82
CA GLU A 366 7.67 15.74 -10.26
C GLU A 366 8.06 16.59 -9.04
N THR A 367 9.06 16.13 -8.26
CA THR A 367 9.50 16.82 -7.04
C THR A 367 10.62 17.84 -7.31
N GLU A 368 11.02 18.06 -8.59
CA GLU A 368 12.17 18.92 -8.98
C GLU A 368 13.48 18.54 -8.25
N LEU A 369 13.65 17.27 -7.95
CA LEU A 369 14.82 16.68 -7.30
C LEU A 369 15.90 16.24 -8.31
#